data_e4f60310b70f4eed96967b744d67643a
#
_entry.id   e4f60310b70f4eed96967b744d67643a
#
_cell.length_a   1.000
_cell.length_b   1.000
_cell.length_c   1.000
_cell.angle_alpha   90.00
_cell.angle_beta   90.00
_cell.angle_gamma   90.00
#
_symmetry.space_group_name_H-M   'P 1'
#
loop_
_entity.id
_entity.type
_entity.pdbx_description
1 polymer ?
#
loop_
_entity_poly.entity_id
_entity_poly.type
_entity_poly.pdbx_seq_one_letter_code
_entity_poly.pdbx_strand_id
1 'polypeptide(L)'
;MRTETDHVRAALVAAADALARRLGVDDADRLGLAGIVPLLGPWSGRASDRVDDEGEAPDPGRLGRLHQAMLGDEHRHRNGVHYTPAPTAVALVALALDGLEGAVAGEGPRVCDPSCGGGVFLLAVADRLVAAGASPADALSTLAGIDLDPLAVEVTRAALVLWGAMRGLHGDELVAVARQVARSVVVGDALAEPWPGEGSLAAVVGNPPFGGQLARSTARDRAGSDAARALLGGSAAGYADTAGLFLVRAVAASAPGARVVLVQPLSFLGARDAGAVRRRLTDHAVLESVWLAGERLFGASVDVCAPVLRVAGPLAVPDVGAAVVIRRGGEVEVVAEVATERLDRAGSWAPVVAAATGVPAVDLSGREVLGAWARATAGFRDEFYALAPFVVDRPDLASRSDRPGLAPMPEGSARLITAGLVEPAHVVWGRRTTRLAGQRLTAPVVRLGALRAWAEGPDGDRRLAAWADARLRPKVVVATQTRVVEAALDDDGDWWPSVPVVSVVLDAEHDDTHHRLLALAALTAPPVSAWAAERSGGTALTPQALKLSAKQVLEVPLPVDRDLWEQGAAELALVATTVDAAARRHHLLEAGRLLTAAHRLPPDEAEAVLTWWADRAGALR
;
A
#
# COMPACT_ATOMS: atom_id res chain seq x y z
N MET A 1 -26.16 18.76 -8.85
CA MET A 1 -25.56 18.88 -7.49
C MET A 1 -26.60 19.16 -6.40
N ARG A 2 -27.29 20.31 -6.32
CA ARG A 2 -28.28 20.54 -5.21
C ARG A 2 -29.39 19.48 -5.15
N THR A 3 -29.97 19.10 -6.28
CA THR A 3 -31.02 18.08 -6.38
C THR A 3 -30.56 16.66 -5.98
N GLU A 4 -29.30 16.30 -6.21
CA GLU A 4 -28.75 14.98 -5.87
C GLU A 4 -28.48 14.87 -4.36
N THR A 5 -27.88 15.90 -3.75
CA THR A 5 -27.67 15.97 -2.31
C THR A 5 -29.00 15.96 -1.54
N ASP A 6 -30.02 16.65 -2.04
CA ASP A 6 -31.36 16.67 -1.45
C ASP A 6 -32.02 15.28 -1.50
N HIS A 7 -31.82 14.52 -2.58
CA HIS A 7 -32.33 13.15 -2.70
C HIS A 7 -31.63 12.18 -1.74
N VAL A 8 -30.30 12.25 -1.64
CA VAL A 8 -29.53 11.45 -0.65
C VAL A 8 -30.01 11.74 0.77
N ARG A 9 -30.15 13.02 1.12
CA ARG A 9 -30.63 13.44 2.44
C ARG A 9 -32.04 12.92 2.74
N ALA A 10 -32.96 12.98 1.79
CA ALA A 10 -34.32 12.48 1.96
C ALA A 10 -34.37 10.98 2.24
N ALA A 11 -33.55 10.18 1.52
CA ALA A 11 -33.44 8.75 1.75
C ALA A 11 -32.86 8.41 3.15
N LEU A 12 -31.86 9.16 3.59
CA LEU A 12 -31.27 9.00 4.93
C LEU A 12 -32.27 9.37 6.04
N VAL A 13 -33.04 10.43 5.88
CA VAL A 13 -34.11 10.80 6.83
C VAL A 13 -35.14 9.70 6.90
N ALA A 14 -35.60 9.13 5.77
CA ALA A 14 -36.58 8.04 5.76
C ALA A 14 -36.03 6.78 6.45
N ALA A 15 -34.78 6.41 6.21
CA ALA A 15 -34.12 5.27 6.85
C ALA A 15 -33.95 5.49 8.37
N ALA A 16 -33.54 6.68 8.80
CA ALA A 16 -33.39 7.05 10.19
C ALA A 16 -34.73 7.03 10.93
N ASP A 17 -35.78 7.53 10.28
CA ASP A 17 -37.15 7.51 10.82
C ASP A 17 -37.68 6.09 10.99
N ALA A 18 -37.51 5.22 10.00
CA ALA A 18 -37.92 3.82 10.08
C ALA A 18 -37.21 3.10 11.24
N LEU A 19 -35.92 3.32 11.39
CA LEU A 19 -35.11 2.72 12.45
C LEU A 19 -35.50 3.27 13.84
N ALA A 20 -35.69 4.58 13.96
CA ALA A 20 -36.13 5.22 15.21
C ALA A 20 -37.46 4.64 15.71
N ARG A 21 -38.46 4.47 14.83
CA ARG A 21 -39.76 3.82 15.19
C ARG A 21 -39.56 2.39 15.68
N ARG A 22 -38.73 1.60 15.01
CA ARG A 22 -38.44 0.21 15.40
C ARG A 22 -37.74 0.12 16.76
N LEU A 23 -36.97 1.12 17.13
CA LEU A 23 -36.25 1.22 18.40
C LEU A 23 -37.12 1.88 19.52
N GLY A 24 -38.36 2.25 19.24
CA GLY A 24 -39.27 2.85 20.23
C GLY A 24 -38.93 4.28 20.62
N VAL A 25 -38.18 5.01 19.76
CA VAL A 25 -37.95 6.45 19.92
C VAL A 25 -39.26 7.17 19.62
N ASP A 26 -39.92 7.69 20.65
CA ASP A 26 -41.25 8.30 20.55
C ASP A 26 -41.20 9.74 19.97
N ASP A 27 -42.40 10.32 19.75
CA ASP A 27 -42.50 11.67 19.18
C ASP A 27 -41.96 12.76 20.12
N ALA A 28 -41.98 12.55 21.44
CA ALA A 28 -41.45 13.49 22.42
C ALA A 28 -39.90 13.47 22.38
N ASP A 29 -39.29 12.27 22.32
CA ASP A 29 -37.85 12.10 22.14
C ASP A 29 -37.40 12.76 20.83
N ARG A 30 -38.12 12.53 19.73
CA ARG A 30 -37.82 13.07 18.41
C ARG A 30 -37.91 14.60 18.36
N LEU A 31 -38.90 15.18 19.07
CA LEU A 31 -38.98 16.63 19.20
C LEU A 31 -37.78 17.21 19.94
N GLY A 32 -37.32 16.52 20.99
CA GLY A 32 -36.09 16.87 21.72
C GLY A 32 -34.81 16.75 20.88
N LEU A 33 -34.79 15.79 19.95
CA LEU A 33 -33.63 15.52 19.07
C LEU A 33 -33.58 16.43 17.84
N ALA A 34 -34.70 17.00 17.38
CA ALA A 34 -34.82 17.72 16.10
C ALA A 34 -33.81 18.86 15.89
N GLY A 35 -33.51 19.59 16.97
CA GLY A 35 -32.53 20.70 16.94
C GLY A 35 -31.08 20.27 17.17
N ILE A 36 -30.82 18.98 17.48
CA ILE A 36 -29.52 18.43 17.87
C ILE A 36 -29.00 17.50 16.78
N VAL A 37 -29.86 16.59 16.32
CA VAL A 37 -29.58 15.61 15.28
C VAL A 37 -30.66 15.69 14.20
N PRO A 38 -30.51 16.53 13.20
CA PRO A 38 -31.55 16.85 12.21
C PRO A 38 -32.15 15.64 11.50
N LEU A 39 -31.36 14.57 11.26
CA LEU A 39 -31.85 13.32 10.65
C LEU A 39 -32.85 12.56 11.53
N LEU A 40 -32.94 12.82 12.84
CA LEU A 40 -33.85 12.19 13.80
C LEU A 40 -35.06 13.08 14.19
N GLY A 41 -35.14 14.29 13.63
CA GLY A 41 -36.24 15.22 13.89
C GLY A 41 -37.60 14.73 13.34
N PRO A 42 -38.72 15.41 13.72
CA PRO A 42 -40.03 15.08 13.20
C PRO A 42 -40.07 15.26 11.67
N TRP A 43 -40.48 14.21 10.98
CA TRP A 43 -40.65 14.21 9.55
C TRP A 43 -42.08 14.43 9.15
N SER A 44 -42.34 15.44 8.30
CA SER A 44 -43.68 15.81 7.84
C SER A 44 -44.08 15.18 6.50
N GLY A 45 -43.25 14.28 5.93
CA GLY A 45 -43.51 13.63 4.66
C GLY A 45 -44.44 12.42 4.74
N ARG A 46 -45.16 12.15 3.65
CA ARG A 46 -45.96 10.93 3.55
C ARG A 46 -45.06 9.70 3.47
N ALA A 47 -45.34 8.69 4.28
CA ALA A 47 -44.70 7.38 4.26
C ALA A 47 -45.03 6.62 2.95
N SER A 48 -44.44 6.97 1.82
CA SER A 48 -44.73 6.28 0.57
C SER A 48 -43.56 5.45 0.01
N ASP A 49 -42.36 5.53 0.58
CA ASP A 49 -41.29 4.67 0.16
C ASP A 49 -40.96 3.67 1.26
N ARG A 50 -41.56 2.50 1.13
CA ARG A 50 -41.28 1.32 1.93
C ARG A 50 -39.80 0.99 1.77
N VAL A 51 -39.02 1.24 2.79
CA VAL A 51 -37.79 0.50 3.02
C VAL A 51 -38.26 -0.83 3.63
N ASP A 52 -38.57 -1.79 2.76
CA ASP A 52 -38.98 -3.14 3.14
C ASP A 52 -37.80 -3.82 3.85
N ASP A 53 -37.88 -3.88 5.16
CA ASP A 53 -36.92 -4.55 6.04
C ASP A 53 -37.68 -5.28 7.18
N GLU A 54 -38.78 -5.92 6.82
CA GLU A 54 -39.56 -6.76 7.74
C GLU A 54 -38.78 -8.08 7.97
N GLY A 55 -37.80 -8.09 8.90
CA GLY A 55 -37.13 -9.32 9.32
C GLY A 55 -35.70 -9.18 9.84
N GLU A 56 -34.95 -8.15 9.48
CA GLU A 56 -33.61 -7.94 10.04
C GLU A 56 -33.64 -7.23 11.41
N ALA A 57 -32.67 -7.55 12.28
CA ALA A 57 -32.50 -6.82 13.54
C ALA A 57 -32.19 -5.34 13.28
N PRO A 58 -32.63 -4.40 14.14
CA PRO A 58 -32.26 -2.99 13.99
C PRO A 58 -30.75 -2.80 13.98
N ASP A 59 -30.22 -2.15 12.95
CA ASP A 59 -28.80 -1.89 12.80
C ASP A 59 -28.50 -0.40 12.49
N PRO A 60 -28.06 0.38 13.49
CA PRO A 60 -27.69 1.79 13.30
C PRO A 60 -26.61 2.03 12.25
N GLY A 61 -25.70 1.08 12.04
CA GLY A 61 -24.65 1.13 11.01
C GLY A 61 -25.17 1.15 9.57
N ARG A 62 -26.47 0.78 9.39
CA ARG A 62 -27.13 0.85 8.07
C ARG A 62 -27.14 2.27 7.49
N LEU A 63 -27.28 3.31 8.33
CA LEU A 63 -27.27 4.70 7.86
C LEU A 63 -25.94 5.04 7.16
N GLY A 64 -24.82 4.65 7.73
CA GLY A 64 -23.51 4.84 7.13
C GLY A 64 -23.35 4.07 5.81
N ARG A 65 -23.81 2.81 5.75
CA ARG A 65 -23.79 2.02 4.51
C ARG A 65 -24.67 2.62 3.42
N LEU A 66 -25.86 3.10 3.78
CA LEU A 66 -26.78 3.77 2.83
C LEU A 66 -26.18 5.06 2.30
N HIS A 67 -25.64 5.92 3.18
CA HIS A 67 -24.96 7.15 2.78
C HIS A 67 -23.88 6.85 1.73
N GLN A 68 -23.03 5.86 1.99
CA GLN A 68 -21.95 5.52 1.08
C GLN A 68 -22.41 4.87 -0.23
N ALA A 69 -23.44 4.03 -0.19
CA ALA A 69 -24.00 3.44 -1.41
C ALA A 69 -24.56 4.51 -2.35
N MET A 70 -25.03 5.63 -1.81
CA MET A 70 -25.57 6.76 -2.57
C MET A 70 -24.50 7.75 -3.05
N LEU A 71 -23.27 7.70 -2.49
CA LEU A 71 -22.14 8.43 -3.05
C LEU A 71 -21.71 7.76 -4.37
N GLY A 72 -21.81 8.47 -5.49
CA GLY A 72 -21.44 7.95 -6.82
C GLY A 72 -19.96 7.51 -6.88
N ASP A 73 -19.65 6.56 -7.78
CA ASP A 73 -18.28 6.02 -7.96
C ASP A 73 -17.25 7.10 -8.24
N GLU A 74 -17.62 8.13 -8.98
CA GLU A 74 -16.76 9.29 -9.29
C GLU A 74 -16.41 10.10 -8.04
N HIS A 75 -17.35 10.28 -7.12
CA HIS A 75 -17.15 10.98 -5.86
C HIS A 75 -16.24 10.18 -4.93
N ARG A 76 -16.45 8.86 -4.84
CA ARG A 76 -15.62 7.93 -4.07
C ARG A 76 -14.17 7.92 -4.55
N HIS A 77 -13.95 7.83 -5.87
CA HIS A 77 -12.60 7.83 -6.45
C HIS A 77 -11.88 9.18 -6.32
N ARG A 78 -12.61 10.30 -6.41
CA ARG A 78 -12.01 11.64 -6.28
C ARG A 78 -11.55 11.95 -4.87
N ASN A 79 -12.30 11.49 -3.85
CA ASN A 79 -12.04 11.85 -2.45
C ASN A 79 -11.30 10.76 -1.68
N GLY A 80 -10.95 9.62 -2.32
CA GLY A 80 -10.27 8.50 -1.64
C GLY A 80 -11.09 7.86 -0.52
N VAL A 81 -12.44 8.04 -0.55
CA VAL A 81 -13.35 7.52 0.47
C VAL A 81 -13.64 6.06 0.20
N HIS A 82 -13.20 5.18 1.10
CA HIS A 82 -13.43 3.75 1.04
C HIS A 82 -14.20 3.27 2.25
N TYR A 83 -15.25 2.48 2.00
CA TYR A 83 -16.03 1.85 3.08
C TYR A 83 -15.19 0.82 3.83
N THR A 84 -15.19 0.92 5.16
CA THR A 84 -14.60 -0.10 6.02
C THR A 84 -15.67 -1.11 6.42
N PRO A 85 -15.53 -2.41 6.07
CA PRO A 85 -16.43 -3.44 6.56
C PRO A 85 -16.47 -3.47 8.08
N ALA A 86 -17.66 -3.67 8.66
CA ALA A 86 -17.83 -3.70 10.11
C ALA A 86 -16.92 -4.73 10.83
N PRO A 87 -16.69 -5.96 10.31
CA PRO A 87 -15.74 -6.88 10.93
C PRO A 87 -14.31 -6.34 10.99
N THR A 88 -13.88 -5.58 9.97
CA THR A 88 -12.56 -4.93 9.97
C THR A 88 -12.50 -3.82 11.03
N ALA A 89 -13.53 -3.00 11.14
CA ALA A 89 -13.58 -1.98 12.19
C ALA A 89 -13.52 -2.60 13.59
N VAL A 90 -14.26 -3.69 13.84
CA VAL A 90 -14.21 -4.44 15.11
C VAL A 90 -12.80 -4.96 15.39
N ALA A 91 -12.12 -5.55 14.41
CA ALA A 91 -10.77 -6.05 14.55
C ALA A 91 -9.76 -4.94 14.92
N LEU A 92 -9.83 -3.79 14.24
CA LEU A 92 -8.93 -2.66 14.49
C LEU A 92 -9.22 -1.96 15.82
N VAL A 93 -10.50 -1.85 16.21
CA VAL A 93 -10.92 -1.35 17.53
C VAL A 93 -10.42 -2.26 18.64
N ALA A 94 -10.48 -3.58 18.46
CA ALA A 94 -9.91 -4.52 19.44
C ALA A 94 -8.41 -4.25 19.66
N LEU A 95 -7.63 -3.99 18.60
CA LEU A 95 -6.21 -3.64 18.70
C LEU A 95 -5.99 -2.27 19.37
N ALA A 96 -6.84 -1.30 19.07
CA ALA A 96 -6.73 0.05 19.62
C ALA A 96 -7.02 0.11 21.12
N LEU A 97 -7.97 -0.71 21.62
CA LEU A 97 -8.44 -0.68 22.99
C LEU A 97 -7.90 -1.80 23.88
N ASP A 98 -7.14 -2.76 23.35
CA ASP A 98 -6.60 -3.88 24.10
C ASP A 98 -5.81 -3.42 25.34
N GLY A 99 -6.33 -3.75 26.54
CA GLY A 99 -5.76 -3.34 27.82
C GLY A 99 -5.92 -1.84 28.15
N LEU A 100 -6.67 -1.07 27.35
CA LEU A 100 -6.94 0.34 27.59
C LEU A 100 -8.38 0.63 28.02
N GLU A 101 -9.24 -0.38 28.15
CA GLU A 101 -10.66 -0.21 28.44
C GLU A 101 -10.89 0.59 29.75
N GLY A 102 -10.05 0.37 30.77
CA GLY A 102 -10.10 1.14 32.02
C GLY A 102 -9.61 2.59 31.88
N ALA A 103 -8.68 2.85 30.99
CA ALA A 103 -8.15 4.19 30.76
C ALA A 103 -9.09 5.06 29.91
N VAL A 104 -10.04 4.44 29.18
CA VAL A 104 -11.07 5.11 28.39
C VAL A 104 -12.24 5.53 29.30
N ALA A 105 -12.40 4.95 30.49
CA ALA A 105 -13.41 5.36 31.45
C ALA A 105 -13.14 6.79 31.98
N GLY A 106 -14.16 7.62 32.03
CA GLY A 106 -14.06 8.99 32.52
C GLY A 106 -14.94 9.97 31.76
N GLU A 107 -14.88 11.23 32.15
CA GLU A 107 -15.66 12.28 31.49
C GLU A 107 -14.98 12.81 30.23
N GLY A 108 -15.76 12.96 29.15
CA GLY A 108 -15.34 13.58 27.87
C GLY A 108 -14.65 12.63 26.88
N PRO A 109 -14.33 13.14 25.69
CA PRO A 109 -13.79 12.33 24.59
C PRO A 109 -12.44 11.70 24.91
N ARG A 110 -12.38 10.37 24.76
CA ARG A 110 -11.17 9.55 24.99
C ARG A 110 -10.76 8.74 23.78
N VAL A 111 -11.70 8.45 22.86
CA VAL A 111 -11.46 7.73 21.62
C VAL A 111 -11.93 8.58 20.45
N CYS A 112 -11.07 8.76 19.44
CA CYS A 112 -11.37 9.60 18.28
C CYS A 112 -11.24 8.83 16.97
N ASP A 113 -12.21 9.04 16.06
CA ASP A 113 -12.07 8.74 14.63
C ASP A 113 -11.94 10.06 13.87
N PRO A 114 -10.74 10.37 13.32
CA PRO A 114 -10.49 11.66 12.65
C PRO A 114 -11.03 11.74 11.21
N SER A 115 -11.75 10.72 10.76
CA SER A 115 -12.40 10.62 9.44
C SER A 115 -13.65 9.75 9.54
N CYS A 116 -14.57 10.13 10.43
CA CYS A 116 -15.56 9.21 10.97
C CYS A 116 -16.62 8.73 9.96
N GLY A 117 -16.78 9.41 8.82
CA GLY A 117 -17.67 8.99 7.74
C GLY A 117 -19.08 8.63 8.25
N GLY A 118 -19.51 7.39 8.08
CA GLY A 118 -20.79 6.86 8.56
C GLY A 118 -20.76 6.26 9.97
N GLY A 119 -19.67 6.45 10.74
CA GLY A 119 -19.58 6.10 12.17
C GLY A 119 -19.22 4.65 12.48
N VAL A 120 -18.78 3.84 11.51
CA VAL A 120 -18.55 2.39 11.71
C VAL A 120 -17.54 2.08 12.82
N PHE A 121 -16.45 2.84 12.92
CA PHE A 121 -15.46 2.67 13.98
C PHE A 121 -16.00 3.11 15.33
N LEU A 122 -16.70 4.25 15.40
CA LEU A 122 -17.27 4.75 16.65
C LEU A 122 -18.36 3.82 17.21
N LEU A 123 -19.19 3.21 16.35
CA LEU A 123 -20.13 2.17 16.74
C LEU A 123 -19.41 0.93 17.30
N ALA A 124 -18.34 0.48 16.64
CA ALA A 124 -17.55 -0.65 17.12
C ALA A 124 -16.86 -0.35 18.47
N VAL A 125 -16.38 0.89 18.68
CA VAL A 125 -15.83 1.35 19.96
C VAL A 125 -16.91 1.30 21.04
N ALA A 126 -18.11 1.84 20.77
CA ALA A 126 -19.23 1.83 21.72
C ALA A 126 -19.61 0.40 22.14
N ASP A 127 -19.70 -0.53 21.18
CA ASP A 127 -19.96 -1.95 21.46
C ASP A 127 -18.85 -2.58 22.33
N ARG A 128 -17.60 -2.28 22.04
CA ARG A 128 -16.46 -2.80 22.81
C ARG A 128 -16.46 -2.29 24.25
N LEU A 129 -16.75 -1.01 24.46
CA LEU A 129 -16.80 -0.41 25.79
C LEU A 129 -17.94 -0.97 26.64
N VAL A 130 -19.14 -1.15 26.06
CA VAL A 130 -20.26 -1.79 26.75
C VAL A 130 -19.95 -3.26 27.07
N ALA A 131 -19.29 -3.98 26.15
CA ALA A 131 -18.83 -5.34 26.42
C ALA A 131 -17.80 -5.40 27.57
N ALA A 132 -17.04 -4.33 27.78
CA ALA A 132 -16.11 -4.16 28.91
C ALA A 132 -16.78 -3.64 30.20
N GLY A 133 -18.10 -3.40 30.21
CA GLY A 133 -18.88 -3.03 31.39
C GLY A 133 -19.25 -1.55 31.49
N ALA A 134 -18.96 -0.72 30.50
CA ALA A 134 -19.43 0.67 30.50
C ALA A 134 -20.94 0.75 30.27
N SER A 135 -21.61 1.76 30.86
CA SER A 135 -22.99 2.05 30.48
C SER A 135 -23.04 2.59 29.03
N PRO A 136 -24.18 2.44 28.32
CA PRO A 136 -24.33 3.02 26.98
C PRO A 136 -24.09 4.53 26.93
N ALA A 137 -24.54 5.26 27.96
CA ALA A 137 -24.31 6.71 28.05
C ALA A 137 -22.85 7.07 28.26
N ASP A 138 -22.14 6.35 29.15
CA ASP A 138 -20.70 6.55 29.37
C ASP A 138 -19.91 6.21 28.11
N ALA A 139 -20.22 5.08 27.44
CA ALA A 139 -19.57 4.71 26.20
C ALA A 139 -19.68 5.83 25.13
N LEU A 140 -20.89 6.37 24.92
CA LEU A 140 -21.09 7.46 23.95
C LEU A 140 -20.43 8.76 24.37
N SER A 141 -20.33 9.05 25.67
CA SER A 141 -19.68 10.27 26.17
C SER A 141 -18.18 10.34 25.88
N THR A 142 -17.53 9.17 25.73
CA THR A 142 -16.08 9.06 25.47
C THR A 142 -15.71 9.15 23.99
N LEU A 143 -16.67 9.18 23.08
CA LEU A 143 -16.42 9.20 21.64
C LEU A 143 -16.21 10.60 21.09
N ALA A 144 -15.27 10.71 20.17
CA ALA A 144 -15.06 11.87 19.31
C ALA A 144 -15.00 11.45 17.84
N GLY A 145 -15.47 12.33 16.95
CA GLY A 145 -15.38 12.11 15.51
C GLY A 145 -15.23 13.42 14.76
N ILE A 146 -14.49 13.39 13.66
CA ILE A 146 -14.30 14.53 12.77
C ILE A 146 -14.49 14.06 11.34
N ASP A 147 -15.19 14.83 10.52
CA ASP A 147 -15.26 14.61 9.09
C ASP A 147 -15.43 15.95 8.35
N LEU A 148 -14.91 16.04 7.14
CA LEU A 148 -15.08 17.20 6.26
C LEU A 148 -16.50 17.27 5.68
N ASP A 149 -17.18 16.13 5.53
CA ASP A 149 -18.53 16.06 4.99
C ASP A 149 -19.58 16.31 6.09
N PRO A 150 -20.33 17.43 6.05
CA PRO A 150 -21.37 17.69 7.02
C PRO A 150 -22.44 16.60 7.08
N LEU A 151 -22.75 15.95 5.95
CA LEU A 151 -23.77 14.90 5.90
C LEU A 151 -23.25 13.62 6.56
N ALA A 152 -21.99 13.26 6.38
CA ALA A 152 -21.34 12.15 7.08
C ALA A 152 -21.38 12.35 8.60
N VAL A 153 -21.10 13.57 9.09
CA VAL A 153 -21.21 13.92 10.51
C VAL A 153 -22.64 13.76 11.03
N GLU A 154 -23.65 14.23 10.29
CA GLU A 154 -25.05 14.05 10.66
C GLU A 154 -25.43 12.56 10.72
N VAL A 155 -24.99 11.75 9.75
CA VAL A 155 -25.21 10.29 9.72
C VAL A 155 -24.56 9.61 10.93
N THR A 156 -23.33 9.96 11.25
CA THR A 156 -22.62 9.42 12.41
C THR A 156 -23.32 9.78 13.72
N ARG A 157 -23.74 11.03 13.88
CA ARG A 157 -24.51 11.46 15.06
C ARG A 157 -25.82 10.67 15.19
N ALA A 158 -26.57 10.53 14.09
CA ALA A 158 -27.83 9.77 14.08
C ALA A 158 -27.61 8.28 14.43
N ALA A 159 -26.58 7.66 13.84
CA ALA A 159 -26.24 6.27 14.09
C ALA A 159 -25.88 6.03 15.58
N LEU A 160 -25.08 6.90 16.20
CA LEU A 160 -24.69 6.80 17.60
C LEU A 160 -25.88 6.99 18.54
N VAL A 161 -26.77 7.96 18.29
CA VAL A 161 -27.97 8.18 19.09
C VAL A 161 -28.92 6.99 18.98
N LEU A 162 -29.17 6.46 17.79
CA LEU A 162 -30.00 5.26 17.58
C LEU A 162 -29.36 4.01 18.19
N TRP A 163 -28.02 3.91 18.21
CA TRP A 163 -27.34 2.85 18.95
C TRP A 163 -27.59 2.97 20.46
N GLY A 164 -27.60 4.19 21.03
CA GLY A 164 -27.97 4.44 22.41
C GLY A 164 -29.41 4.02 22.71
N ALA A 165 -30.37 4.39 21.85
CA ALA A 165 -31.77 3.97 21.97
C ALA A 165 -31.91 2.45 21.88
N MET A 166 -31.20 1.78 20.98
CA MET A 166 -31.16 0.32 20.88
C MET A 166 -30.65 -0.34 22.18
N ARG A 167 -29.81 0.36 22.94
CA ARG A 167 -29.27 -0.08 24.23
C ARG A 167 -30.07 0.39 25.44
N GLY A 168 -31.28 0.95 25.23
CA GLY A 168 -32.25 1.29 26.27
C GLY A 168 -32.22 2.73 26.76
N LEU A 169 -31.46 3.63 26.10
CA LEU A 169 -31.54 5.06 26.42
C LEU A 169 -32.81 5.68 25.84
N HIS A 170 -33.57 6.39 26.67
CA HIS A 170 -34.82 7.05 26.29
C HIS A 170 -35.00 8.40 27.02
N GLY A 171 -35.93 9.22 26.57
CA GLY A 171 -36.31 10.46 27.22
C GLY A 171 -35.16 11.46 27.38
N ASP A 172 -35.10 12.11 28.52
CA ASP A 172 -34.09 13.13 28.82
C ASP A 172 -32.66 12.61 28.75
N GLU A 173 -32.43 11.33 29.06
CA GLU A 173 -31.10 10.70 28.98
C GLU A 173 -30.64 10.58 27.52
N LEU A 174 -31.52 10.13 26.62
CA LEU A 174 -31.19 10.06 25.18
C LEU A 174 -30.92 11.45 24.61
N VAL A 175 -31.68 12.45 24.99
CA VAL A 175 -31.50 13.84 24.56
C VAL A 175 -30.19 14.43 25.12
N ALA A 176 -29.83 14.12 26.38
CA ALA A 176 -28.56 14.56 26.97
C ALA A 176 -27.36 13.96 26.25
N VAL A 177 -27.39 12.66 25.95
CA VAL A 177 -26.37 11.96 25.18
C VAL A 177 -26.28 12.51 23.75
N ALA A 178 -27.41 12.77 23.09
CA ALA A 178 -27.42 13.38 21.75
C ALA A 178 -26.71 14.75 21.73
N ARG A 179 -26.93 15.58 22.76
CA ARG A 179 -26.21 16.86 22.91
C ARG A 179 -24.70 16.66 23.08
N GLN A 180 -24.30 15.64 23.84
CA GLN A 180 -22.89 15.30 24.02
C GLN A 180 -22.27 14.84 22.71
N VAL A 181 -22.90 13.89 21.99
CA VAL A 181 -22.48 13.42 20.67
C VAL A 181 -22.36 14.58 19.67
N ALA A 182 -23.34 15.51 19.67
CA ALA A 182 -23.28 16.68 18.79
C ALA A 182 -22.10 17.62 19.06
N ARG A 183 -21.59 17.65 20.29
CA ARG A 183 -20.39 18.44 20.65
C ARG A 183 -19.07 17.73 20.32
N SER A 184 -19.06 16.40 20.35
CA SER A 184 -17.82 15.62 20.17
C SER A 184 -17.65 15.03 18.77
N VAL A 185 -18.73 14.95 17.97
CA VAL A 185 -18.66 14.55 16.55
C VAL A 185 -18.90 15.81 15.71
N VAL A 186 -17.87 16.33 15.07
CA VAL A 186 -17.86 17.67 14.48
C VAL A 186 -17.50 17.68 13.01
N VAL A 187 -17.98 18.69 12.29
CA VAL A 187 -17.51 18.98 10.91
C VAL A 187 -16.21 19.77 11.03
N GLY A 188 -15.16 19.30 10.35
CA GLY A 188 -13.88 20.03 10.35
C GLY A 188 -12.80 19.31 9.55
N ASP A 189 -11.72 20.03 9.27
CA ASP A 189 -10.49 19.47 8.70
C ASP A 189 -9.60 18.93 9.82
N ALA A 190 -9.58 17.60 9.98
CA ALA A 190 -8.79 16.95 11.01
C ALA A 190 -7.27 17.17 10.89
N LEU A 191 -6.75 17.56 9.74
CA LEU A 191 -5.33 17.91 9.58
C LEU A 191 -5.01 19.35 9.99
N ALA A 192 -6.01 20.25 10.00
CA ALA A 192 -5.83 21.66 10.25
C ALA A 192 -6.44 22.15 11.57
N GLU A 193 -7.51 21.50 12.05
CA GLU A 193 -8.29 21.96 13.18
C GLU A 193 -8.02 21.15 14.45
N PRO A 194 -8.22 21.72 15.65
CA PRO A 194 -8.15 20.98 16.91
C PRO A 194 -9.20 19.89 17.01
N TRP A 195 -8.85 18.76 17.62
CA TRP A 195 -9.76 17.63 17.82
C TRP A 195 -10.50 17.70 19.13
N PRO A 196 -11.78 17.29 19.19
CA PRO A 196 -12.45 17.10 20.49
C PRO A 196 -11.66 16.11 21.36
N GLY A 197 -11.28 16.53 22.57
CA GLY A 197 -10.47 15.74 23.49
C GLY A 197 -8.98 15.69 23.16
N GLU A 198 -8.47 16.55 22.28
CA GLU A 198 -7.04 16.62 21.97
C GLU A 198 -6.18 16.72 23.25
N GLY A 199 -5.08 15.94 23.28
CA GLY A 199 -4.19 15.83 24.43
C GLY A 199 -4.68 14.88 25.54
N SER A 200 -5.96 14.46 25.53
CA SER A 200 -6.53 13.51 26.49
C SER A 200 -6.98 12.18 25.85
N LEU A 201 -6.82 12.03 24.53
CA LEU A 201 -7.24 10.82 23.82
C LEU A 201 -6.40 9.62 24.25
N ALA A 202 -7.07 8.54 24.67
CA ALA A 202 -6.46 7.26 25.00
C ALA A 202 -6.32 6.34 23.79
N ALA A 203 -7.17 6.53 22.77
CA ALA A 203 -7.04 5.83 21.50
C ALA A 203 -7.53 6.66 20.31
N VAL A 204 -6.90 6.42 19.13
CA VAL A 204 -7.36 6.94 17.85
C VAL A 204 -7.47 5.77 16.88
N VAL A 205 -8.65 5.61 16.26
CA VAL A 205 -8.92 4.52 15.32
C VAL A 205 -9.75 5.04 14.16
N GLY A 206 -9.47 4.59 12.94
CA GLY A 206 -10.21 5.08 11.76
C GLY A 206 -9.60 4.63 10.43
N ASN A 207 -10.25 5.06 9.34
CA ASN A 207 -9.78 4.83 7.98
C ASN A 207 -9.68 6.17 7.23
N PRO A 208 -8.58 6.91 7.38
CA PRO A 208 -8.41 8.20 6.72
C PRO A 208 -8.33 8.07 5.20
N PRO A 209 -8.69 9.12 4.45
CA PRO A 209 -8.67 9.09 3.00
C PRO A 209 -7.25 8.89 2.46
N PHE A 210 -7.13 8.00 1.45
CA PHE A 210 -5.89 7.78 0.72
C PHE A 210 -5.79 8.80 -0.41
N GLY A 211 -4.72 9.57 -0.48
CA GLY A 211 -4.54 10.56 -1.51
C GLY A 211 -3.07 10.82 -1.78
N GLY A 212 -2.62 10.44 -2.99
CA GLY A 212 -1.31 10.81 -3.52
C GLY A 212 -1.43 11.99 -4.50
N GLN A 213 -0.36 12.76 -4.68
CA GLN A 213 -0.29 13.93 -5.57
C GLN A 213 -0.52 13.63 -7.07
N LEU A 214 -0.69 12.36 -7.46
CA LEU A 214 -0.89 11.97 -8.86
C LEU A 214 -2.30 12.22 -9.39
N ALA A 215 -3.30 12.39 -8.53
CA ALA A 215 -4.62 12.81 -8.96
C ALA A 215 -4.73 14.34 -8.84
N ARG A 216 -4.95 15.04 -9.95
CA ARG A 216 -5.16 16.51 -9.98
C ARG A 216 -6.30 16.98 -9.06
N SER A 217 -7.20 16.08 -8.69
CA SER A 217 -8.32 16.31 -7.77
C SER A 217 -7.97 16.14 -6.29
N THR A 218 -6.83 15.52 -5.97
CA THR A 218 -6.31 15.32 -4.60
C THR A 218 -5.02 16.10 -4.36
N ALA A 219 -4.59 16.94 -5.31
CA ALA A 219 -3.51 17.88 -5.10
C ALA A 219 -3.92 18.85 -3.98
N ARG A 220 -3.17 18.82 -2.87
CA ARG A 220 -3.36 19.78 -1.79
C ARG A 220 -3.22 21.20 -2.32
N ASP A 221 -4.07 22.07 -1.85
CA ASP A 221 -3.84 23.50 -2.00
C ASP A 221 -2.57 23.92 -1.22
N ARG A 222 -2.20 25.19 -1.34
CA ARG A 222 -1.01 25.73 -0.66
C ARG A 222 -1.11 25.59 0.86
N ALA A 223 -2.30 25.80 1.44
CA ALA A 223 -2.54 25.69 2.88
C ALA A 223 -2.38 24.25 3.39
N GLY A 224 -2.93 23.25 2.71
CA GLY A 224 -2.75 21.83 3.04
C GLY A 224 -1.29 21.36 2.91
N SER A 225 -0.53 21.94 1.97
CA SER A 225 0.91 21.67 1.85
C SER A 225 1.72 22.27 2.99
N ASP A 226 1.33 23.44 3.48
CA ASP A 226 2.00 24.11 4.60
C ASP A 226 1.67 23.42 5.94
N ALA A 227 0.43 22.97 6.15
CA ALA A 227 0.04 22.14 7.29
C ALA A 227 0.83 20.82 7.32
N ALA A 228 0.97 20.14 6.17
CA ALA A 228 1.79 18.95 6.05
C ALA A 228 3.27 19.18 6.39
N ARG A 229 3.86 20.30 5.96
CA ARG A 229 5.24 20.68 6.33
C ARG A 229 5.39 20.94 7.82
N ALA A 230 4.43 21.60 8.42
CA ALA A 230 4.42 21.86 9.87
C ALA A 230 4.38 20.55 10.67
N LEU A 231 3.51 19.61 10.30
CA LEU A 231 3.41 18.29 10.93
C LEU A 231 4.70 17.46 10.82
N LEU A 232 5.41 17.57 9.69
CA LEU A 232 6.66 16.85 9.44
C LEU A 232 7.92 17.62 9.89
N GLY A 233 7.77 18.71 10.61
CA GLY A 233 8.91 19.50 11.13
C GLY A 233 9.80 20.08 10.03
N GLY A 234 9.24 20.48 8.88
CA GLY A 234 9.96 21.05 7.75
C GLY A 234 10.62 20.03 6.81
N SER A 235 10.58 18.73 7.11
CA SER A 235 11.01 17.68 6.19
C SER A 235 10.17 17.69 4.91
N ALA A 236 10.79 17.38 3.75
CA ALA A 236 10.14 17.46 2.44
C ALA A 236 8.82 16.66 2.39
N ALA A 237 7.70 17.36 2.53
CA ALA A 237 6.35 16.80 2.57
C ALA A 237 5.77 16.54 1.16
N GLY A 238 6.55 16.75 0.11
CA GLY A 238 6.05 16.85 -1.27
C GLY A 238 5.30 15.65 -1.80
N TYR A 239 5.54 14.45 -1.26
CA TYR A 239 4.97 13.19 -1.76
C TYR A 239 4.33 12.32 -0.66
N ALA A 240 4.19 12.83 0.59
CA ALA A 240 3.57 12.06 1.65
C ALA A 240 2.07 11.84 1.37
N ASP A 241 1.61 10.59 1.46
CA ASP A 241 0.18 10.25 1.39
C ASP A 241 -0.59 10.95 2.51
N THR A 242 -1.81 11.40 2.21
CA THR A 242 -2.68 12.06 3.19
C THR A 242 -2.91 11.17 4.42
N ALA A 243 -3.16 9.87 4.23
CA ALA A 243 -3.37 8.93 5.33
C ALA A 243 -2.17 8.86 6.29
N GLY A 244 -0.93 8.99 5.78
CA GLY A 244 0.27 9.04 6.62
C GLY A 244 0.34 10.29 7.50
N LEU A 245 -0.18 11.43 7.03
CA LEU A 245 -0.24 12.66 7.84
C LEU A 245 -1.26 12.55 8.97
N PHE A 246 -2.38 11.84 8.73
CA PHE A 246 -3.32 11.54 9.80
C PHE A 246 -2.67 10.74 10.94
N LEU A 247 -1.76 9.80 10.65
CA LEU A 247 -1.00 9.11 11.71
C LEU A 247 -0.16 10.08 12.55
N VAL A 248 0.59 10.98 11.90
CA VAL A 248 1.41 11.98 12.61
C VAL A 248 0.54 12.90 13.46
N ARG A 249 -0.58 13.37 12.90
CA ARG A 249 -1.52 14.23 13.61
C ARG A 249 -2.18 13.51 14.79
N ALA A 250 -2.55 12.22 14.60
CA ALA A 250 -3.14 11.38 15.63
C ALA A 250 -2.18 11.16 16.81
N VAL A 251 -0.90 10.86 16.54
CA VAL A 251 0.12 10.74 17.60
C VAL A 251 0.26 12.05 18.37
N ALA A 252 0.30 13.20 17.67
CA ALA A 252 0.40 14.51 18.31
C ALA A 252 -0.84 14.91 19.13
N ALA A 253 -2.04 14.44 18.75
CA ALA A 253 -3.30 14.74 19.42
C ALA A 253 -3.57 13.84 20.64
N SER A 254 -2.80 12.77 20.82
CA SER A 254 -3.07 11.72 21.80
C SER A 254 -2.27 11.91 23.10
N ALA A 255 -2.81 11.37 24.19
CA ALA A 255 -2.11 11.32 25.46
C ALA A 255 -0.92 10.32 25.43
N PRO A 256 0.10 10.49 26.28
CA PRO A 256 1.12 9.48 26.50
C PRO A 256 0.51 8.12 26.86
N GLY A 257 0.99 7.05 26.23
CA GLY A 257 0.46 5.68 26.39
C GLY A 257 -0.74 5.35 25.52
N ALA A 258 -1.32 6.34 24.85
CA ALA A 258 -2.43 6.14 23.90
C ALA A 258 -2.03 5.23 22.73
N ARG A 259 -3.00 4.52 22.15
CA ARG A 259 -2.82 3.77 20.91
C ARG A 259 -3.44 4.47 19.71
N VAL A 260 -2.69 4.46 18.62
CA VAL A 260 -3.13 4.97 17.31
C VAL A 260 -3.15 3.82 16.31
N VAL A 261 -4.33 3.56 15.73
CA VAL A 261 -4.56 2.48 14.75
C VAL A 261 -5.35 3.04 13.59
N LEU A 262 -4.67 3.51 12.57
CA LEU A 262 -5.30 4.09 11.37
C LEU A 262 -4.93 3.26 10.13
N VAL A 263 -5.95 2.95 9.31
CA VAL A 263 -5.76 2.21 8.06
C VAL A 263 -4.85 2.99 7.12
N GLN A 264 -3.91 2.29 6.50
CA GLN A 264 -2.93 2.82 5.56
C GLN A 264 -2.88 1.96 4.31
N PRO A 265 -2.54 2.49 3.13
CA PRO A 265 -2.17 1.66 2.01
C PRO A 265 -0.93 0.82 2.38
N LEU A 266 -0.90 -0.44 1.94
CA LEU A 266 0.21 -1.37 2.27
C LEU A 266 1.58 -0.79 1.88
N SER A 267 1.62 0.02 0.81
CA SER A 267 2.82 0.72 0.36
C SER A 267 3.41 1.67 1.40
N PHE A 268 2.64 2.12 2.38
CA PHE A 268 3.14 2.93 3.50
C PHE A 268 4.30 2.26 4.24
N LEU A 269 4.30 0.93 4.33
CA LEU A 269 5.35 0.18 5.03
C LEU A 269 6.70 0.26 4.32
N GLY A 270 6.73 0.18 2.98
CA GLY A 270 7.96 0.10 2.21
C GLY A 270 8.28 1.31 1.33
N ALA A 271 7.28 2.14 0.99
CA ALA A 271 7.49 3.26 0.08
C ALA A 271 8.47 4.29 0.65
N ARG A 272 9.36 4.76 -0.23
CA ARG A 272 10.39 5.73 0.10
C ARG A 272 9.82 7.08 0.52
N ASP A 273 8.75 7.49 -0.15
CA ASP A 273 8.08 8.77 0.08
C ASP A 273 7.40 8.82 1.47
N ALA A 274 7.04 7.66 2.05
CA ALA A 274 6.55 7.55 3.42
C ALA A 274 7.67 7.58 4.49
N GLY A 275 8.95 7.59 4.10
CA GLY A 275 10.08 7.52 5.03
C GLY A 275 10.13 8.67 6.03
N ALA A 276 9.79 9.90 5.62
CA ALA A 276 9.75 11.06 6.52
C ALA A 276 8.63 10.90 7.56
N VAL A 277 7.48 10.38 7.16
CA VAL A 277 6.35 10.10 8.06
C VAL A 277 6.74 9.01 9.07
N ARG A 278 7.29 7.88 8.61
CA ARG A 278 7.71 6.79 9.51
C ARG A 278 8.73 7.25 10.54
N ARG A 279 9.77 8.00 10.14
CA ARG A 279 10.73 8.59 11.09
C ARG A 279 10.04 9.49 12.11
N ARG A 280 9.15 10.39 11.65
CA ARG A 280 8.42 11.25 12.57
C ARG A 280 7.56 10.49 13.57
N LEU A 281 6.99 9.36 13.16
CA LEU A 281 6.23 8.47 14.05
C LEU A 281 7.15 7.80 15.07
N THR A 282 8.30 7.25 14.66
CA THR A 282 9.24 6.58 15.57
C THR A 282 9.91 7.53 16.55
N ASP A 283 9.98 8.85 16.24
CA ASP A 283 10.44 9.87 17.19
C ASP A 283 9.48 10.07 18.38
N HIS A 284 8.19 9.71 18.24
CA HIS A 284 7.14 10.02 19.21
C HIS A 284 6.28 8.83 19.62
N ALA A 285 6.44 7.68 18.99
CA ALA A 285 5.66 6.49 19.25
C ALA A 285 6.45 5.21 18.99
N VAL A 286 6.07 4.13 19.67
CA VAL A 286 6.60 2.79 19.46
C VAL A 286 5.65 2.01 18.55
N LEU A 287 6.17 1.36 17.51
CA LEU A 287 5.42 0.43 16.67
C LEU A 287 5.30 -0.91 17.43
N GLU A 288 4.14 -1.21 17.99
CA GLU A 288 3.89 -2.45 18.74
C GLU A 288 3.55 -3.63 17.82
N SER A 289 2.70 -3.36 16.84
CA SER A 289 2.29 -4.39 15.88
C SER A 289 1.84 -3.76 14.55
N VAL A 290 1.68 -4.60 13.53
CA VAL A 290 1.08 -4.21 12.25
C VAL A 290 0.00 -5.22 11.90
N TRP A 291 -1.21 -4.73 11.70
CA TRP A 291 -2.29 -5.51 11.13
C TRP A 291 -2.22 -5.45 9.60
N LEU A 292 -2.36 -6.60 8.94
CA LEU A 292 -2.44 -6.76 7.50
C LEU A 292 -3.83 -7.27 7.12
N ALA A 293 -4.44 -6.71 6.11
CA ALA A 293 -5.68 -7.27 5.57
C ALA A 293 -5.42 -8.68 5.04
N GLY A 294 -6.28 -9.63 5.42
CA GLY A 294 -6.18 -11.03 4.94
C GLY A 294 -6.59 -11.16 3.47
N GLU A 295 -7.43 -10.26 3.00
CA GLU A 295 -7.98 -10.20 1.66
C GLU A 295 -8.16 -8.75 1.21
N ARG A 296 -8.50 -8.52 -0.05
CA ARG A 296 -8.78 -7.18 -0.57
C ARG A 296 -10.10 -6.66 0.00
N LEU A 297 -10.01 -5.73 0.93
CA LEU A 297 -11.16 -5.17 1.66
C LEU A 297 -11.96 -4.16 0.86
N PHE A 298 -11.33 -3.49 -0.09
CA PHE A 298 -11.96 -2.43 -0.88
C PHE A 298 -12.07 -2.88 -2.33
N GLY A 299 -13.16 -2.52 -3.00
CA GLY A 299 -13.30 -2.73 -4.46
C GLY A 299 -12.20 -2.05 -5.30
N ALA A 300 -11.32 -1.30 -4.65
CA ALA A 300 -10.10 -0.73 -5.23
C ALA A 300 -8.93 -1.73 -5.15
N SER A 301 -8.02 -1.67 -6.13
CA SER A 301 -6.86 -2.57 -6.26
C SER A 301 -5.73 -2.32 -5.24
N VAL A 302 -6.04 -1.80 -4.05
CA VAL A 302 -5.04 -1.41 -3.04
C VAL A 302 -5.14 -2.33 -1.83
N ASP A 303 -4.07 -3.04 -1.54
CA ASP A 303 -3.91 -3.77 -0.28
C ASP A 303 -3.65 -2.77 0.85
N VAL A 304 -4.17 -3.07 2.06
CA VAL A 304 -4.09 -2.18 3.22
C VAL A 304 -3.49 -2.85 4.44
N CYS A 305 -2.98 -2.01 5.33
CA CYS A 305 -2.46 -2.37 6.65
C CYS A 305 -2.93 -1.35 7.69
N ALA A 306 -2.73 -1.65 8.96
CA ALA A 306 -2.87 -0.68 10.05
C ALA A 306 -1.71 -0.88 11.05
N PRO A 307 -0.76 0.08 11.12
CA PRO A 307 0.21 0.11 12.20
C PRO A 307 -0.47 0.37 13.53
N VAL A 308 -0.12 -0.36 14.57
CA VAL A 308 -0.51 -0.13 15.95
C VAL A 308 0.62 0.60 16.63
N LEU A 309 0.42 1.88 16.89
CA LEU A 309 1.41 2.77 17.48
C LEU A 309 1.02 3.11 18.91
N ARG A 310 1.95 2.95 19.85
CA ARG A 310 1.78 3.44 21.23
C ARG A 310 2.55 4.74 21.39
N VAL A 311 1.83 5.80 21.74
CA VAL A 311 2.40 7.13 21.94
C VAL A 311 3.42 7.11 23.09
N ALA A 312 4.63 7.58 22.84
CA ALA A 312 5.69 7.59 23.83
C ALA A 312 5.39 8.60 24.95
N GLY A 313 5.63 8.18 26.19
CA GLY A 313 5.65 9.10 27.32
C GLY A 313 7.01 9.82 27.41
N PRO A 314 7.10 10.89 28.23
CA PRO A 314 8.35 11.65 28.40
C PRO A 314 9.53 10.84 28.92
N LEU A 315 9.31 9.62 29.43
CA LEU A 315 10.31 8.73 30.00
C LEU A 315 10.35 7.36 29.27
N ALA A 316 9.66 7.20 28.15
CA ALA A 316 9.65 5.95 27.41
C ALA A 316 11.01 5.76 26.71
N VAL A 317 11.85 4.89 27.26
CA VAL A 317 13.01 4.35 26.55
C VAL A 317 12.48 3.28 25.59
N PRO A 318 12.82 3.31 24.28
CA PRO A 318 12.50 2.20 23.40
C PRO A 318 13.06 0.91 23.99
N ASP A 319 12.21 -0.12 24.06
CA ASP A 319 12.65 -1.44 24.54
C ASP A 319 13.60 -2.02 23.49
N VAL A 320 14.90 -2.02 23.81
CA VAL A 320 15.95 -2.52 22.91
C VAL A 320 15.77 -4.04 22.83
N GLY A 321 15.43 -4.55 21.63
CA GLY A 321 15.15 -5.97 21.38
C GLY A 321 13.66 -6.31 21.27
N ALA A 322 12.76 -5.33 21.29
CA ALA A 322 11.33 -5.57 21.05
C ALA A 322 11.08 -6.08 19.63
N ALA A 323 10.19 -7.05 19.50
CA ALA A 323 9.70 -7.50 18.21
C ALA A 323 8.37 -6.82 17.87
N VAL A 324 8.18 -6.50 16.60
CA VAL A 324 6.90 -6.02 16.05
C VAL A 324 6.07 -7.23 15.69
N VAL A 325 4.90 -7.37 16.31
CA VAL A 325 3.97 -8.47 16.06
C VAL A 325 3.19 -8.20 14.76
N ILE A 326 3.13 -9.18 13.87
CA ILE A 326 2.38 -9.09 12.63
C ILE A 326 1.08 -9.87 12.77
N ARG A 327 -0.04 -9.19 12.56
CA ARG A 327 -1.38 -9.74 12.68
C ARG A 327 -2.11 -9.72 11.35
N ARG A 328 -3.06 -10.65 11.15
CA ARG A 328 -3.79 -10.74 9.87
C ARG A 328 -5.27 -11.03 10.08
N GLY A 329 -6.08 -10.47 9.17
CA GLY A 329 -7.49 -10.79 9.01
C GLY A 329 -8.42 -10.27 10.11
N GLY A 330 -9.69 -10.66 10.04
CA GLY A 330 -10.72 -10.22 10.98
C GLY A 330 -10.56 -10.78 12.41
N GLU A 331 -9.95 -11.96 12.58
CA GLU A 331 -9.68 -12.58 13.88
C GLU A 331 -8.35 -12.12 14.50
N VAL A 332 -7.63 -11.22 13.84
CA VAL A 332 -6.38 -10.61 14.34
C VAL A 332 -5.30 -11.66 14.67
N GLU A 333 -5.23 -12.71 13.85
CA GLU A 333 -4.30 -13.83 14.02
C GLU A 333 -2.83 -13.35 13.95
N VAL A 334 -1.98 -13.81 14.88
CA VAL A 334 -0.53 -13.57 14.83
C VAL A 334 0.07 -14.49 13.79
N VAL A 335 0.67 -13.91 12.73
CA VAL A 335 1.25 -14.69 11.62
C VAL A 335 2.77 -14.68 11.60
N ALA A 336 3.40 -13.67 12.21
CA ALA A 336 4.86 -13.56 12.32
C ALA A 336 5.25 -12.48 13.34
N GLU A 337 6.56 -12.39 13.62
CA GLU A 337 7.19 -11.31 14.37
C GLU A 337 8.45 -10.84 13.64
N VAL A 338 8.80 -9.56 13.81
CA VAL A 338 9.99 -8.97 13.22
C VAL A 338 10.73 -8.16 14.28
N ALA A 339 12.00 -8.47 14.48
CA ALA A 339 12.85 -7.69 15.37
C ALA A 339 12.99 -6.24 14.86
N THR A 340 12.94 -5.26 15.76
CA THR A 340 13.05 -3.84 15.43
C THR A 340 14.33 -3.50 14.68
N GLU A 341 15.44 -4.17 14.98
CA GLU A 341 16.72 -4.00 14.30
C GLU A 341 16.66 -4.31 12.80
N ARG A 342 15.74 -5.23 12.37
CA ARG A 342 15.52 -5.48 10.94
C ARG A 342 14.84 -4.30 10.27
N LEU A 343 13.91 -3.62 10.95
CA LEU A 343 13.25 -2.42 10.44
C LEU A 343 14.25 -1.26 10.30
N ASP A 344 15.10 -1.07 11.30
CA ASP A 344 16.14 -0.05 11.33
C ASP A 344 17.17 -0.26 10.21
N ARG A 345 17.64 -1.51 10.05
CA ARG A 345 18.58 -1.91 8.99
C ARG A 345 17.99 -1.71 7.60
N ALA A 346 16.72 -2.00 7.40
CA ALA A 346 16.02 -1.77 6.14
C ALA A 346 15.72 -0.28 5.89
N GLY A 347 15.74 0.57 6.92
CA GLY A 347 15.31 1.98 6.86
C GLY A 347 13.85 2.15 6.48
N SER A 348 13.05 1.09 6.68
CA SER A 348 11.63 1.04 6.36
C SER A 348 10.92 -0.07 7.14
N TRP A 349 9.58 -0.11 7.08
CA TRP A 349 8.80 -1.19 7.67
C TRP A 349 8.45 -2.31 6.68
N ALA A 350 9.10 -2.34 5.52
CA ALA A 350 8.93 -3.40 4.52
C ALA A 350 9.25 -4.82 5.03
N PRO A 351 10.20 -5.05 5.98
CA PRO A 351 10.41 -6.36 6.58
C PRO A 351 9.17 -6.99 7.22
N VAL A 352 8.18 -6.18 7.63
CA VAL A 352 6.87 -6.67 8.10
C VAL A 352 6.18 -7.49 7.01
N VAL A 353 6.12 -6.96 5.78
CA VAL A 353 5.50 -7.67 4.65
C VAL A 353 6.33 -8.88 4.25
N ALA A 354 7.66 -8.75 4.25
CA ALA A 354 8.57 -9.84 3.94
C ALA A 354 8.35 -11.03 4.91
N ALA A 355 8.35 -10.79 6.22
CA ALA A 355 8.11 -11.81 7.23
C ALA A 355 6.71 -12.43 7.11
N ALA A 356 5.66 -11.60 6.92
CA ALA A 356 4.28 -12.08 6.72
C ALA A 356 4.10 -12.95 5.48
N THR A 357 5.01 -12.87 4.50
CA THR A 357 5.01 -13.67 3.27
C THR A 357 6.06 -14.78 3.29
N GLY A 358 6.68 -15.05 4.45
CA GLY A 358 7.62 -16.14 4.66
C GLY A 358 8.99 -15.92 4.00
N VAL A 359 9.40 -14.65 3.81
CA VAL A 359 10.74 -14.33 3.29
C VAL A 359 11.76 -14.48 4.41
N PRO A 360 12.81 -15.30 4.24
CA PRO A 360 13.87 -15.44 5.22
C PRO A 360 14.63 -14.13 5.45
N ALA A 361 15.03 -13.89 6.68
CA ALA A 361 15.89 -12.77 7.01
C ALA A 361 17.30 -12.98 6.45
N VAL A 362 17.91 -11.92 5.93
CA VAL A 362 19.30 -11.95 5.48
C VAL A 362 20.04 -10.68 5.92
N ASP A 363 21.28 -10.84 6.35
CA ASP A 363 22.16 -9.70 6.59
C ASP A 363 23.27 -9.62 5.54
N LEU A 364 23.11 -8.69 4.62
CA LEU A 364 24.07 -8.38 3.56
C LEU A 364 24.71 -6.99 3.77
N SER A 365 24.65 -6.43 4.98
CA SER A 365 25.21 -5.11 5.29
C SER A 365 26.75 -5.08 5.22
N GLY A 366 27.31 -3.89 4.99
CA GLY A 366 28.77 -3.68 4.95
C GLY A 366 29.48 -4.24 3.72
N ARG A 367 28.76 -4.71 2.70
CA ARG A 367 29.32 -5.23 1.45
C ARG A 367 29.46 -4.14 0.40
N GLU A 368 30.36 -4.37 -0.55
CA GLU A 368 30.38 -3.60 -1.78
C GLU A 368 29.04 -3.74 -2.51
N VAL A 369 28.62 -2.71 -3.21
CA VAL A 369 27.33 -2.68 -3.93
C VAL A 369 27.53 -2.53 -5.42
N LEU A 370 26.57 -3.00 -6.21
CA LEU A 370 26.61 -2.94 -7.67
C LEU A 370 26.82 -1.51 -8.22
N GLY A 371 26.38 -0.49 -7.48
CA GLY A 371 26.57 0.91 -7.84
C GLY A 371 28.03 1.38 -7.90
N ALA A 372 28.99 0.60 -7.37
CA ALA A 372 30.41 0.85 -7.56
C ALA A 372 30.88 0.54 -9.00
N TRP A 373 30.14 -0.28 -9.75
CA TRP A 373 30.50 -0.78 -11.08
C TRP A 373 29.57 -0.28 -12.18
N ALA A 374 28.39 0.24 -11.82
CA ALA A 374 27.31 0.40 -12.77
C ALA A 374 26.45 1.63 -12.51
N ARG A 375 25.71 2.00 -13.54
CA ARG A 375 24.58 2.94 -13.49
C ARG A 375 23.31 2.21 -13.85
N ALA A 376 22.21 2.58 -13.21
CA ALA A 376 20.89 2.01 -13.48
C ALA A 376 19.90 3.11 -13.89
N THR A 377 19.09 2.82 -14.90
CA THR A 377 18.04 3.72 -15.38
C THR A 377 16.73 2.96 -15.55
N ALA A 378 15.61 3.58 -15.17
CA ALA A 378 14.26 3.12 -15.49
C ALA A 378 13.69 4.04 -16.57
N GLY A 379 12.82 3.51 -17.44
CA GLY A 379 12.04 4.32 -18.36
C GLY A 379 10.91 5.07 -17.63
N PHE A 380 10.46 6.20 -18.20
CA PHE A 380 9.32 6.96 -17.70
C PHE A 380 8.04 6.61 -18.46
N ARG A 381 6.91 6.83 -17.83
CA ARG A 381 5.59 6.47 -18.37
C ARG A 381 5.24 7.25 -19.65
N ASP A 382 5.62 8.51 -19.72
CA ASP A 382 5.32 9.39 -20.86
C ASP A 382 6.06 8.93 -22.13
N GLU A 383 7.35 8.56 -22.01
CA GLU A 383 8.15 8.00 -23.09
C GLU A 383 7.62 6.65 -23.58
N PHE A 384 7.07 5.84 -22.64
CA PHE A 384 6.42 4.57 -22.97
C PHE A 384 5.21 4.77 -23.90
N TYR A 385 4.31 5.71 -23.60
CA TYR A 385 3.16 5.98 -24.44
C TYR A 385 3.54 6.60 -25.78
N ALA A 386 4.53 7.48 -25.80
CA ALA A 386 5.06 8.08 -27.03
C ALA A 386 5.69 7.04 -27.97
N LEU A 387 6.28 5.96 -27.43
CA LEU A 387 6.90 4.89 -28.22
C LEU A 387 5.86 3.88 -28.76
N ALA A 388 4.72 3.69 -28.09
CA ALA A 388 3.74 2.66 -28.43
C ALA A 388 3.32 2.63 -29.93
N PRO A 389 3.19 3.75 -30.67
CA PRO A 389 2.86 3.75 -32.10
C PRO A 389 3.95 3.11 -33.00
N PHE A 390 5.18 3.02 -32.51
CA PHE A 390 6.31 2.44 -33.23
C PHE A 390 6.54 0.96 -32.91
N VAL A 391 5.70 0.35 -32.07
CA VAL A 391 5.79 -1.07 -31.70
C VAL A 391 4.86 -1.91 -32.59
N VAL A 392 5.40 -3.00 -33.10
CA VAL A 392 4.66 -3.99 -33.92
C VAL A 392 4.95 -5.40 -33.42
N ASP A 393 4.00 -6.32 -33.63
CA ASP A 393 4.23 -7.75 -33.36
C ASP A 393 4.85 -8.44 -34.60
N ARG A 394 5.91 -9.19 -34.41
CA ARG A 394 6.67 -9.89 -35.47
C ARG A 394 6.92 -11.36 -35.12
N PRO A 395 5.84 -12.16 -34.99
CA PRO A 395 5.97 -13.59 -34.66
C PRO A 395 6.79 -14.40 -35.68
N ASP A 396 6.90 -13.91 -36.93
CA ASP A 396 7.78 -14.48 -37.97
C ASP A 396 9.27 -14.44 -37.60
N LEU A 397 9.70 -13.49 -36.77
CA LEU A 397 11.09 -13.43 -36.28
C LEU A 397 11.34 -14.42 -35.15
N ALA A 398 10.30 -14.75 -34.38
CA ALA A 398 10.38 -15.73 -33.30
C ALA A 398 10.55 -17.17 -33.81
N SER A 399 9.94 -17.48 -34.96
CA SER A 399 9.94 -18.84 -35.54
C SER A 399 11.23 -19.22 -36.25
N ARG A 400 12.15 -18.28 -36.50
CA ARG A 400 13.38 -18.49 -37.28
C ARG A 400 14.57 -18.98 -36.47
N SER A 401 14.46 -19.12 -35.17
CA SER A 401 15.56 -19.50 -34.29
C SER A 401 15.19 -20.65 -33.39
N ASP A 402 15.91 -21.77 -33.53
CA ASP A 402 15.92 -22.86 -32.54
C ASP A 402 16.56 -22.39 -31.21
N ARG A 403 17.28 -21.27 -31.24
CA ARG A 403 17.81 -20.59 -30.05
C ARG A 403 16.99 -19.34 -29.75
N PRO A 404 16.29 -19.28 -28.62
CA PRO A 404 15.50 -18.14 -28.27
C PRO A 404 16.37 -16.88 -28.15
N GLY A 405 16.04 -15.84 -28.89
CA GLY A 405 16.63 -14.52 -28.76
C GLY A 405 17.90 -14.23 -29.57
N LEU A 406 18.40 -15.18 -30.37
CA LEU A 406 19.67 -15.04 -31.11
C LEU A 406 19.55 -14.81 -32.62
N ALA A 407 18.34 -14.73 -33.19
CA ALA A 407 18.20 -14.33 -34.59
C ALA A 407 18.54 -12.84 -34.74
N PRO A 408 19.38 -12.43 -35.71
CA PRO A 408 19.66 -11.03 -35.95
C PRO A 408 18.37 -10.24 -36.19
N MET A 409 18.25 -9.06 -35.56
CA MET A 409 17.14 -8.18 -35.83
C MET A 409 17.29 -7.48 -37.19
N PRO A 410 16.20 -7.21 -37.92
CA PRO A 410 16.24 -6.37 -39.10
C PRO A 410 16.85 -5.00 -38.77
N GLU A 411 17.63 -4.45 -39.71
CA GLU A 411 18.21 -3.13 -39.53
C GLU A 411 17.16 -2.08 -39.19
N GLY A 412 17.46 -1.19 -38.27
CA GLY A 412 16.51 -0.19 -37.78
C GLY A 412 15.37 -0.74 -36.91
N SER A 413 15.54 -1.92 -36.32
CA SER A 413 14.59 -2.56 -35.42
C SER A 413 15.27 -3.08 -34.16
N ALA A 414 14.53 -3.12 -33.03
CA ALA A 414 15.01 -3.69 -31.76
C ALA A 414 13.94 -4.54 -31.10
N ARG A 415 14.32 -5.57 -30.35
CA ARG A 415 13.39 -6.37 -29.53
C ARG A 415 12.88 -5.53 -28.38
N LEU A 416 11.57 -5.43 -28.24
CA LEU A 416 10.98 -4.82 -27.05
C LEU A 416 10.92 -5.86 -25.93
N ILE A 417 11.56 -5.55 -24.80
CA ILE A 417 11.56 -6.41 -23.60
C ILE A 417 10.70 -5.76 -22.52
N THR A 418 9.59 -6.42 -22.17
CA THR A 418 8.74 -6.04 -21.03
C THR A 418 9.09 -6.87 -19.80
N ALA A 419 8.70 -6.43 -18.61
CA ALA A 419 8.96 -7.16 -17.38
C ALA A 419 8.45 -8.62 -17.42
N GLY A 420 7.30 -8.87 -18.04
CA GLY A 420 6.75 -10.23 -18.16
C GLY A 420 7.49 -11.16 -19.12
N LEU A 421 8.48 -10.66 -19.87
CA LEU A 421 9.31 -11.45 -20.78
C LEU A 421 10.68 -11.79 -20.19
N VAL A 422 11.05 -11.22 -19.05
CA VAL A 422 12.31 -11.50 -18.35
C VAL A 422 12.07 -12.61 -17.33
N GLU A 423 12.96 -13.58 -17.30
CA GLU A 423 13.11 -14.64 -16.30
C GLU A 423 14.55 -14.61 -15.77
N PRO A 424 14.90 -15.32 -14.67
CA PRO A 424 16.28 -15.35 -14.21
C PRO A 424 17.25 -15.84 -15.30
N ALA A 425 18.18 -14.98 -15.69
CA ALA A 425 19.20 -15.17 -16.73
C ALA A 425 18.64 -15.49 -18.14
N HIS A 426 17.34 -15.30 -18.39
CA HIS A 426 16.70 -15.71 -19.64
C HIS A 426 15.59 -14.74 -20.05
N VAL A 427 15.29 -14.65 -21.36
CA VAL A 427 14.13 -13.95 -21.90
C VAL A 427 13.26 -14.88 -22.73
N VAL A 428 11.95 -14.75 -22.58
CA VAL A 428 10.94 -15.55 -23.28
C VAL A 428 10.24 -14.77 -24.40
N TRP A 429 10.95 -13.82 -25.01
CA TRP A 429 10.51 -13.07 -26.18
C TRP A 429 10.21 -14.03 -27.35
N GLY A 430 9.09 -13.82 -28.03
CA GLY A 430 8.64 -14.72 -29.11
C GLY A 430 7.97 -16.01 -28.64
N ARG A 431 7.96 -16.30 -27.33
CA ARG A 431 7.36 -17.51 -26.75
C ARG A 431 6.21 -17.21 -25.80
N ARG A 432 6.25 -16.06 -25.12
CA ARG A 432 5.20 -15.62 -24.18
C ARG A 432 4.55 -14.34 -24.68
N THR A 433 3.23 -14.29 -24.61
CA THR A 433 2.47 -13.09 -24.92
C THR A 433 2.61 -12.04 -23.82
N THR A 434 2.91 -10.81 -24.20
CA THR A 434 2.91 -9.63 -23.32
C THR A 434 1.82 -8.63 -23.71
N ARG A 435 1.56 -7.65 -22.86
CA ARG A 435 0.62 -6.56 -23.13
C ARG A 435 1.35 -5.23 -23.20
N LEU A 436 1.04 -4.43 -24.21
CA LEU A 436 1.56 -3.07 -24.39
C LEU A 436 0.44 -2.18 -24.92
N ALA A 437 0.15 -1.07 -24.23
CA ALA A 437 -0.88 -0.11 -24.65
C ALA A 437 -2.21 -0.76 -25.07
N GLY A 438 -2.68 -1.78 -24.31
CA GLY A 438 -3.91 -2.52 -24.59
C GLY A 438 -3.78 -3.65 -25.61
N GLN A 439 -2.71 -3.73 -26.36
CA GLN A 439 -2.45 -4.78 -27.36
C GLN A 439 -1.78 -6.02 -26.72
N ARG A 440 -2.07 -7.20 -27.28
CA ARG A 440 -1.38 -8.46 -26.95
C ARG A 440 -0.36 -8.74 -28.05
N LEU A 441 0.91 -8.89 -27.67
CA LEU A 441 2.05 -9.07 -28.57
C LEU A 441 2.86 -10.28 -28.11
N THR A 442 3.32 -11.10 -29.07
CA THR A 442 4.15 -12.28 -28.79
C THR A 442 5.63 -12.02 -29.05
N ALA A 443 5.94 -11.34 -30.15
CA ALA A 443 7.29 -10.95 -30.52
C ALA A 443 7.33 -9.43 -30.78
N PRO A 444 7.19 -8.58 -29.75
CA PRO A 444 7.13 -7.14 -29.91
C PRO A 444 8.47 -6.57 -30.39
N VAL A 445 8.42 -5.72 -31.41
CA VAL A 445 9.56 -5.08 -32.04
C VAL A 445 9.34 -3.57 -32.11
N VAL A 446 10.34 -2.79 -31.72
CA VAL A 446 10.39 -1.33 -31.94
C VAL A 446 10.94 -1.04 -33.31
N ARG A 447 10.21 -0.31 -34.15
CA ARG A 447 10.63 0.19 -35.46
C ARG A 447 11.44 1.49 -35.30
N LEU A 448 12.72 1.36 -34.98
CA LEU A 448 13.61 2.50 -34.72
C LEU A 448 13.79 3.39 -35.95
N GLY A 449 13.85 2.81 -37.15
CA GLY A 449 13.90 3.58 -38.39
C GLY A 449 12.68 4.49 -38.57
N ALA A 450 11.48 3.98 -38.27
CA ALA A 450 10.25 4.78 -38.33
C ALA A 450 10.21 5.86 -37.22
N LEU A 451 10.69 5.54 -36.01
CA LEU A 451 10.80 6.49 -34.91
C LEU A 451 11.76 7.64 -35.26
N ARG A 452 12.94 7.33 -35.81
CA ARG A 452 13.92 8.35 -36.22
C ARG A 452 13.36 9.24 -37.34
N ALA A 453 12.73 8.65 -38.37
CA ALA A 453 12.11 9.41 -39.45
C ALA A 453 10.99 10.33 -38.94
N TRP A 454 10.15 9.86 -38.01
CA TRP A 454 9.16 10.70 -37.37
C TRP A 454 9.80 11.83 -36.54
N ALA A 455 10.85 11.54 -35.78
CA ALA A 455 11.51 12.52 -34.92
C ALA A 455 12.15 13.69 -35.70
N GLU A 456 12.46 13.50 -36.98
CA GLU A 456 12.97 14.53 -37.90
C GLU A 456 11.85 15.36 -38.55
N GLY A 457 10.59 14.90 -38.47
CA GLY A 457 9.43 15.57 -39.03
C GLY A 457 8.95 16.77 -38.20
N PRO A 458 7.95 17.52 -38.71
CA PRO A 458 7.47 18.76 -38.09
C PRO A 458 6.84 18.54 -36.70
N ASP A 459 6.22 17.37 -36.46
CA ASP A 459 5.60 16.99 -35.19
C ASP A 459 6.50 16.05 -34.37
N GLY A 460 7.76 15.89 -34.77
CA GLY A 460 8.68 14.93 -34.20
C GLY A 460 9.37 15.41 -32.91
N ASP A 461 9.75 14.43 -32.06
CA ASP A 461 10.56 14.66 -30.87
C ASP A 461 11.93 13.98 -31.00
N ARG A 462 12.95 14.77 -31.32
CA ARG A 462 14.33 14.29 -31.43
C ARG A 462 14.87 13.76 -30.10
N ARG A 463 14.34 14.23 -28.95
CA ARG A 463 14.74 13.75 -27.62
C ARG A 463 14.29 12.31 -27.43
N LEU A 464 13.07 11.97 -27.87
CA LEU A 464 12.54 10.61 -27.78
C LEU A 464 13.40 9.63 -28.62
N ALA A 465 13.79 10.01 -29.86
CA ALA A 465 14.65 9.18 -30.68
C ALA A 465 16.05 8.99 -30.05
N ALA A 466 16.69 10.07 -29.60
CA ALA A 466 17.98 10.00 -28.92
C ALA A 466 17.91 9.18 -27.61
N TRP A 467 16.82 9.30 -26.87
CA TRP A 467 16.58 8.52 -25.67
C TRP A 467 16.40 7.03 -25.99
N ALA A 468 15.70 6.69 -27.08
CA ALA A 468 15.55 5.31 -27.54
C ALA A 468 16.88 4.69 -27.96
N ASP A 469 17.69 5.44 -28.74
CA ASP A 469 19.01 5.00 -29.21
C ASP A 469 20.00 4.78 -28.06
N ALA A 470 19.97 5.61 -27.03
CA ALA A 470 20.85 5.49 -25.86
C ALA A 470 20.62 4.17 -25.06
N ARG A 471 19.51 3.47 -25.30
CA ARG A 471 19.22 2.17 -24.67
C ARG A 471 19.75 0.97 -25.42
N LEU A 472 20.16 1.16 -26.67
CA LEU A 472 20.70 0.11 -27.53
C LEU A 472 22.23 -0.01 -27.32
N ARG A 473 22.58 -0.60 -26.19
CA ARG A 473 23.96 -0.90 -25.79
C ARG A 473 23.97 -2.14 -24.90
N PRO A 474 25.11 -2.84 -24.76
CA PRO A 474 25.24 -3.95 -23.83
C PRO A 474 24.83 -3.55 -22.42
N LYS A 475 24.04 -4.42 -21.76
CA LYS A 475 23.44 -4.14 -20.43
C LYS A 475 22.86 -5.39 -19.78
N VAL A 476 22.58 -5.30 -18.51
CA VAL A 476 21.69 -6.23 -17.81
C VAL A 476 20.32 -5.57 -17.66
N VAL A 477 19.25 -6.27 -18.02
CA VAL A 477 17.87 -5.83 -17.81
C VAL A 477 17.31 -6.50 -16.58
N VAL A 478 16.64 -5.72 -15.72
CA VAL A 478 16.03 -6.20 -14.47
C VAL A 478 14.53 -5.97 -14.53
N ALA A 479 13.76 -7.04 -14.39
CA ALA A 479 12.30 -6.95 -14.32
C ALA A 479 11.85 -6.45 -12.95
N THR A 480 10.70 -5.81 -12.93
CA THR A 480 10.00 -5.42 -11.70
C THR A 480 8.64 -6.10 -11.64
N GLN A 481 8.02 -6.18 -10.46
CA GLN A 481 6.76 -6.88 -10.22
C GLN A 481 6.90 -8.42 -10.32
N THR A 482 8.02 -8.95 -9.89
CA THR A 482 8.41 -10.37 -9.94
C THR A 482 8.42 -10.98 -8.55
N ARG A 483 8.47 -12.30 -8.43
CA ARG A 483 8.50 -13.00 -7.13
C ARG A 483 9.89 -13.16 -6.53
N VAL A 484 10.89 -13.17 -7.38
CA VAL A 484 12.33 -13.13 -7.09
C VAL A 484 12.95 -12.06 -7.98
N VAL A 485 14.20 -11.68 -7.79
CA VAL A 485 14.85 -10.78 -8.73
C VAL A 485 15.09 -11.53 -10.04
N GLU A 486 14.45 -11.06 -11.10
CA GLU A 486 14.56 -11.59 -12.46
C GLU A 486 15.34 -10.59 -13.30
N ALA A 487 16.46 -11.05 -13.85
CA ALA A 487 17.34 -10.26 -14.68
C ALA A 487 17.89 -11.10 -15.83
N ALA A 488 18.23 -10.47 -16.95
CA ALA A 488 18.81 -11.12 -18.11
C ALA A 488 19.86 -10.23 -18.78
N LEU A 489 20.82 -10.88 -19.47
CA LEU A 489 21.91 -10.20 -20.15
C LEU A 489 21.55 -9.91 -21.62
N ASP A 490 21.66 -8.66 -22.01
CA ASP A 490 21.69 -8.17 -23.38
C ASP A 490 23.14 -7.81 -23.75
N ASP A 491 23.89 -8.79 -24.21
CA ASP A 491 25.33 -8.62 -24.53
C ASP A 491 25.52 -7.99 -25.89
N ASP A 492 24.58 -8.18 -26.83
CA ASP A 492 24.60 -7.57 -28.17
C ASP A 492 24.09 -6.12 -28.16
N GLY A 493 23.36 -5.69 -27.14
CA GLY A 493 22.82 -4.35 -27.03
C GLY A 493 21.61 -4.08 -27.94
N ASP A 494 20.91 -5.11 -28.41
CA ASP A 494 19.80 -5.00 -29.36
C ASP A 494 18.41 -5.08 -28.70
N TRP A 495 18.34 -5.14 -27.35
CA TRP A 495 17.09 -5.13 -26.61
C TRP A 495 16.68 -3.71 -26.23
N TRP A 496 15.41 -3.42 -26.45
CA TRP A 496 14.82 -2.17 -25.99
C TRP A 496 13.95 -2.44 -24.74
N PRO A 497 14.39 -2.02 -23.54
CA PRO A 497 13.66 -2.27 -22.30
C PRO A 497 12.47 -1.33 -22.17
N SER A 498 11.28 -1.91 -22.04
CA SER A 498 10.03 -1.17 -21.78
C SER A 498 9.88 -0.81 -20.30
N VAL A 499 9.06 0.18 -19.97
CA VAL A 499 8.66 0.46 -18.58
C VAL A 499 7.78 -0.71 -18.08
N PRO A 500 8.04 -1.29 -16.90
CA PRO A 500 8.93 -0.83 -15.83
C PRO A 500 10.28 -1.58 -15.71
N VAL A 501 10.88 -2.02 -16.80
CA VAL A 501 12.19 -2.70 -16.79
C VAL A 501 13.31 -1.70 -16.48
N VAL A 502 14.22 -2.08 -15.59
CA VAL A 502 15.43 -1.31 -15.25
C VAL A 502 16.60 -1.78 -16.09
N SER A 503 17.33 -0.86 -16.70
CA SER A 503 18.58 -1.13 -17.41
C SER A 503 19.77 -0.85 -16.50
N VAL A 504 20.68 -1.81 -16.38
CA VAL A 504 21.95 -1.70 -15.66
C VAL A 504 23.07 -1.71 -16.69
N VAL A 505 23.81 -0.62 -16.79
CA VAL A 505 24.94 -0.43 -17.69
C VAL A 505 26.19 -0.28 -16.85
N LEU A 506 27.21 -1.08 -17.13
CA LEU A 506 28.46 -1.02 -16.40
C LEU A 506 29.29 0.19 -16.82
N ASP A 507 30.11 0.69 -15.91
CA ASP A 507 31.08 1.75 -16.19
C ASP A 507 32.23 1.20 -17.09
N ALA A 508 32.92 2.08 -17.82
CA ALA A 508 33.86 1.71 -18.87
C ALA A 508 34.97 0.72 -18.42
N GLU A 509 35.36 0.72 -17.16
CA GLU A 509 36.34 -0.21 -16.58
C GLU A 509 35.82 -1.65 -16.44
N HIS A 510 34.50 -1.82 -16.42
CA HIS A 510 33.82 -3.10 -16.22
C HIS A 510 32.91 -3.47 -17.40
N ASP A 511 32.90 -2.71 -18.51
CA ASP A 511 31.95 -2.90 -19.62
C ASP A 511 32.41 -3.99 -20.59
N ASP A 512 32.60 -5.20 -20.09
CA ASP A 512 32.84 -6.41 -20.88
C ASP A 512 31.86 -7.52 -20.51
N THR A 513 31.77 -8.57 -21.33
CA THR A 513 30.86 -9.70 -21.16
C THR A 513 31.02 -10.41 -19.81
N HIS A 514 32.28 -10.56 -19.35
CA HIS A 514 32.58 -11.24 -18.09
C HIS A 514 31.98 -10.48 -16.89
N HIS A 515 32.24 -9.17 -16.80
CA HIS A 515 31.70 -8.34 -15.71
C HIS A 515 30.17 -8.19 -15.79
N ARG A 516 29.60 -8.14 -17.00
CA ARG A 516 28.13 -8.16 -17.16
C ARG A 516 27.49 -9.46 -16.67
N LEU A 517 28.14 -10.62 -16.90
CA LEU A 517 27.72 -11.90 -16.32
C LEU A 517 27.83 -11.92 -14.80
N LEU A 518 28.88 -11.34 -14.23
CA LEU A 518 29.02 -11.20 -12.78
C LEU A 518 27.94 -10.28 -12.19
N ALA A 519 27.62 -9.17 -12.86
CA ALA A 519 26.53 -8.30 -12.44
C ALA A 519 25.16 -9.01 -12.51
N LEU A 520 24.91 -9.79 -13.57
CA LEU A 520 23.73 -10.64 -13.68
C LEU A 520 23.65 -11.64 -12.53
N ALA A 521 24.76 -12.31 -12.21
CA ALA A 521 24.85 -13.29 -11.14
C ALA A 521 24.59 -12.66 -9.76
N ALA A 522 25.17 -11.48 -9.48
CA ALA A 522 24.90 -10.75 -8.26
C ALA A 522 23.41 -10.39 -8.13
N LEU A 523 22.78 -9.89 -9.19
CA LEU A 523 21.37 -9.52 -9.20
C LEU A 523 20.43 -10.71 -8.97
N THR A 524 20.72 -11.86 -9.58
CA THR A 524 19.86 -13.05 -9.53
C THR A 524 20.10 -13.96 -8.33
N ALA A 525 21.12 -13.66 -7.52
CA ALA A 525 21.44 -14.45 -6.33
C ALA A 525 20.25 -14.59 -5.36
N PRO A 526 19.96 -15.79 -4.83
CA PRO A 526 18.88 -16.01 -3.88
C PRO A 526 18.91 -15.07 -2.66
N PRO A 527 20.06 -14.81 -2.00
CA PRO A 527 20.14 -13.86 -0.89
C PRO A 527 19.74 -12.43 -1.30
N VAL A 528 20.04 -12.02 -2.52
CA VAL A 528 19.65 -10.70 -3.05
C VAL A 528 18.14 -10.61 -3.28
N SER A 529 17.49 -11.69 -3.67
CA SER A 529 16.02 -11.73 -3.77
C SER A 529 15.35 -11.56 -2.38
N ALA A 530 15.88 -12.19 -1.33
CA ALA A 530 15.40 -12.00 0.04
C ALA A 530 15.67 -10.58 0.55
N TRP A 531 16.86 -10.06 0.32
CA TRP A 531 17.26 -8.68 0.62
C TRP A 531 16.35 -7.65 -0.09
N ALA A 532 16.01 -7.91 -1.36
CA ALA A 532 15.11 -7.05 -2.14
C ALA A 532 13.68 -7.06 -1.57
N ALA A 533 13.19 -8.23 -1.14
CA ALA A 533 11.88 -8.36 -0.50
C ALA A 533 11.79 -7.54 0.80
N GLU A 534 12.84 -7.55 1.62
CA GLU A 534 12.90 -6.75 2.84
C GLU A 534 12.89 -5.24 2.60
N ARG A 535 13.25 -4.78 1.40
CA ARG A 535 13.30 -3.35 1.04
C ARG A 535 12.13 -2.88 0.21
N SER A 536 11.46 -3.78 -0.47
CA SER A 536 10.36 -3.46 -1.39
C SER A 536 8.99 -4.00 -0.97
N GLY A 537 8.91 -4.71 0.17
CA GLY A 537 7.67 -5.29 0.68
C GLY A 537 6.53 -4.27 0.74
N GLY A 538 5.37 -4.62 0.18
CA GLY A 538 4.18 -3.78 0.11
C GLY A 538 4.18 -2.71 -1.00
N THR A 539 5.28 -2.52 -1.75
CA THR A 539 5.35 -1.49 -2.80
C THR A 539 4.97 -1.98 -4.20
N ALA A 540 4.82 -3.29 -4.37
CA ALA A 540 4.44 -3.94 -5.61
C ALA A 540 2.91 -4.11 -5.73
N LEU A 541 2.44 -4.65 -6.87
CA LEU A 541 1.02 -4.90 -7.14
C LEU A 541 0.42 -6.04 -6.28
N THR A 542 1.25 -6.90 -5.73
CA THR A 542 0.86 -7.95 -4.79
C THR A 542 1.87 -8.02 -3.64
N PRO A 543 1.48 -8.47 -2.44
CA PRO A 543 2.39 -8.55 -1.29
C PRO A 543 3.62 -9.44 -1.52
N GLN A 544 3.51 -10.45 -2.43
CA GLN A 544 4.59 -11.38 -2.75
C GLN A 544 5.53 -10.89 -3.86
N ALA A 545 5.19 -9.79 -4.53
CA ALA A 545 5.99 -9.28 -5.63
C ALA A 545 7.06 -8.30 -5.14
N LEU A 546 8.19 -8.30 -5.85
CA LEU A 546 9.30 -7.37 -5.65
C LEU A 546 9.19 -6.20 -6.62
N LYS A 547 9.46 -5.00 -6.15
CA LYS A 547 9.55 -3.80 -7.00
C LYS A 547 10.78 -3.00 -6.62
N LEU A 548 11.88 -3.24 -7.34
CA LEU A 548 13.09 -2.45 -7.16
C LEU A 548 13.06 -1.22 -8.06
N SER A 549 13.39 -0.07 -7.49
CA SER A 549 13.72 1.14 -8.25
C SER A 549 15.14 1.05 -8.81
N ALA A 550 15.48 1.83 -9.83
CA ALA A 550 16.84 1.90 -10.38
C ALA A 550 17.90 2.20 -9.28
N LYS A 551 17.56 3.03 -8.30
CA LYS A 551 18.46 3.31 -7.17
C LYS A 551 18.66 2.07 -6.29
N GLN A 552 17.62 1.33 -5.96
CA GLN A 552 17.72 0.10 -5.15
C GLN A 552 18.47 -1.01 -5.88
N VAL A 553 18.38 -1.08 -7.21
CA VAL A 553 19.20 -1.99 -8.02
C VAL A 553 20.69 -1.70 -7.87
N LEU A 554 21.10 -0.43 -7.77
CA LEU A 554 22.50 -0.05 -7.51
C LEU A 554 22.95 -0.33 -6.06
N GLU A 555 22.01 -0.44 -5.13
CA GLU A 555 22.29 -0.78 -3.72
C GLU A 555 22.41 -2.31 -3.49
N VAL A 556 22.26 -3.14 -4.54
CA VAL A 556 22.38 -4.61 -4.46
C VAL A 556 23.77 -5.00 -3.98
N PRO A 557 23.88 -5.76 -2.86
CA PRO A 557 25.16 -6.19 -2.31
C PRO A 557 25.81 -7.26 -3.17
N LEU A 558 27.11 -7.12 -3.42
CA LEU A 558 27.90 -8.07 -4.20
C LEU A 558 28.29 -9.30 -3.36
N PRO A 559 28.44 -10.50 -3.98
CA PRO A 559 28.99 -11.67 -3.33
C PRO A 559 30.43 -11.44 -2.84
N VAL A 560 30.84 -12.10 -1.77
CA VAL A 560 32.17 -11.93 -1.17
C VAL A 560 33.17 -13.01 -1.59
N ASP A 561 32.68 -14.20 -1.98
CA ASP A 561 33.53 -15.28 -2.50
C ASP A 561 33.59 -15.22 -4.01
N ARG A 562 34.72 -14.75 -4.54
CA ARG A 562 34.90 -14.50 -5.96
C ARG A 562 34.82 -15.76 -6.82
N ASP A 563 35.42 -16.86 -6.35
CA ASP A 563 35.48 -18.11 -7.11
C ASP A 563 34.08 -18.73 -7.26
N LEU A 564 33.32 -18.76 -6.18
CA LEU A 564 31.93 -19.24 -6.19
C LEU A 564 31.00 -18.32 -7.00
N TRP A 565 31.25 -17.02 -6.97
CA TRP A 565 30.52 -16.05 -7.77
C TRP A 565 30.75 -16.28 -9.27
N GLU A 566 32.00 -16.49 -9.71
CA GLU A 566 32.37 -16.81 -11.11
C GLU A 566 31.77 -18.14 -11.56
N GLN A 567 31.80 -19.17 -10.74
CA GLN A 567 31.15 -20.45 -11.01
C GLN A 567 29.62 -20.28 -11.18
N GLY A 568 28.98 -19.52 -10.29
CA GLY A 568 27.55 -19.21 -10.40
C GLY A 568 27.20 -18.42 -11.66
N ALA A 569 28.05 -17.47 -12.06
CA ALA A 569 27.89 -16.72 -13.31
C ALA A 569 28.01 -17.61 -14.55
N ALA A 570 28.94 -18.60 -14.56
CA ALA A 570 29.07 -19.58 -15.61
C ALA A 570 27.81 -20.46 -15.75
N GLU A 571 27.22 -20.91 -14.66
CA GLU A 571 25.95 -21.64 -14.67
C GLU A 571 24.80 -20.79 -15.26
N LEU A 572 24.74 -19.49 -14.93
CA LEU A 572 23.72 -18.59 -15.53
C LEU A 572 23.93 -18.37 -17.04
N ALA A 573 25.16 -18.40 -17.54
CA ALA A 573 25.42 -18.38 -18.97
C ALA A 573 24.85 -19.64 -19.67
N LEU A 574 24.90 -20.79 -19.00
CA LEU A 574 24.26 -22.02 -19.48
C LEU A 574 22.72 -21.92 -19.43
N VAL A 575 22.14 -21.29 -18.39
CA VAL A 575 20.69 -21.00 -18.35
C VAL A 575 20.24 -20.22 -19.59
N ALA A 576 20.99 -19.20 -19.98
CA ALA A 576 20.67 -18.34 -21.12
C ALA A 576 20.68 -19.07 -22.46
N THR A 577 21.54 -20.10 -22.63
CA THR A 577 21.76 -20.81 -23.89
C THR A 577 21.09 -22.17 -23.96
N THR A 578 20.63 -22.73 -22.85
CA THR A 578 20.01 -24.06 -22.81
C THR A 578 18.55 -24.02 -23.30
N VAL A 579 18.20 -24.86 -24.29
CA VAL A 579 16.86 -24.95 -24.85
C VAL A 579 15.95 -25.83 -23.99
N ASP A 580 16.46 -26.96 -23.52
CA ASP A 580 15.70 -27.89 -22.68
C ASP A 580 15.34 -27.26 -21.32
N ALA A 581 14.06 -27.29 -20.99
CA ALA A 581 13.55 -26.63 -19.78
C ALA A 581 14.05 -27.29 -18.48
N ALA A 582 14.19 -28.62 -18.46
CA ALA A 582 14.66 -29.34 -17.28
C ALA A 582 16.15 -29.08 -17.04
N ALA A 583 16.96 -29.12 -18.09
CA ALA A 583 18.39 -28.78 -18.01
C ALA A 583 18.60 -27.31 -17.63
N ARG A 584 17.81 -26.38 -18.17
CA ARG A 584 17.83 -24.97 -17.79
C ARG A 584 17.52 -24.79 -16.31
N ARG A 585 16.47 -25.46 -15.81
CA ARG A 585 16.14 -25.44 -14.38
C ARG A 585 17.27 -26.00 -13.52
N HIS A 586 17.93 -27.08 -13.96
CA HIS A 586 19.08 -27.64 -13.25
C HIS A 586 20.20 -26.60 -13.09
N HIS A 587 20.62 -25.96 -14.19
CA HIS A 587 21.63 -24.92 -14.17
C HIS A 587 21.22 -23.72 -13.29
N LEU A 588 19.97 -23.31 -13.33
CA LEU A 588 19.45 -22.23 -12.49
C LEU A 588 19.54 -22.55 -11.00
N LEU A 589 19.17 -23.76 -10.60
CA LEU A 589 19.26 -24.20 -9.21
C LEU A 589 20.71 -24.35 -8.75
N GLU A 590 21.60 -24.83 -9.60
CA GLU A 590 23.03 -24.93 -9.31
C GLU A 590 23.66 -23.52 -9.17
N ALA A 591 23.34 -22.59 -10.08
CA ALA A 591 23.71 -21.20 -9.94
C ALA A 591 23.21 -20.63 -8.60
N GLY A 592 21.95 -20.88 -8.24
CA GLY A 592 21.38 -20.44 -6.97
C GLY A 592 22.16 -20.94 -5.77
N ARG A 593 22.55 -22.22 -5.76
CA ARG A 593 23.36 -22.84 -4.70
C ARG A 593 24.73 -22.19 -4.58
N LEU A 594 25.45 -22.04 -5.71
CA LEU A 594 26.78 -21.42 -5.76
C LEU A 594 26.75 -19.95 -5.30
N LEU A 595 25.78 -19.18 -5.82
CA LEU A 595 25.64 -17.78 -5.48
C LEU A 595 25.19 -17.56 -4.03
N THR A 596 24.37 -18.46 -3.46
CA THR A 596 24.05 -18.41 -2.02
C THR A 596 25.31 -18.64 -1.19
N ALA A 597 26.12 -19.65 -1.52
CA ALA A 597 27.38 -19.93 -0.85
C ALA A 597 28.38 -18.77 -1.00
N ALA A 598 28.42 -18.10 -2.19
CA ALA A 598 29.27 -16.94 -2.45
C ALA A 598 28.97 -15.75 -1.52
N HIS A 599 27.77 -15.68 -0.97
CA HIS A 599 27.39 -14.69 0.04
C HIS A 599 27.84 -15.02 1.47
N ARG A 600 28.34 -16.24 1.74
CA ARG A 600 28.83 -16.68 3.06
C ARG A 600 27.86 -16.39 4.19
N LEU A 601 26.58 -16.70 3.99
CA LEU A 601 25.55 -16.64 5.05
C LEU A 601 25.77 -17.76 6.09
N PRO A 602 25.25 -17.62 7.31
CA PRO A 602 25.12 -18.74 8.23
C PRO A 602 24.40 -19.93 7.56
N PRO A 603 24.79 -21.20 7.84
CA PRO A 603 24.24 -22.36 7.14
C PRO A 603 22.71 -22.45 7.14
N ASP A 604 22.07 -22.19 8.29
CA ASP A 604 20.61 -22.26 8.43
C ASP A 604 19.91 -21.17 7.62
N GLU A 605 20.48 -19.95 7.58
CA GLU A 605 19.96 -18.85 6.76
C GLU A 605 20.14 -19.16 5.26
N ALA A 606 21.29 -19.70 4.86
CA ALA A 606 21.57 -20.07 3.48
C ALA A 606 20.59 -21.12 2.97
N GLU A 607 20.30 -22.17 3.78
CA GLU A 607 19.33 -23.21 3.43
C GLU A 607 17.91 -22.65 3.33
N ALA A 608 17.50 -21.84 4.29
CA ALA A 608 16.17 -21.20 4.29
C ALA A 608 15.98 -20.31 3.06
N VAL A 609 16.97 -19.48 2.73
CA VAL A 609 16.94 -18.60 1.55
C VAL A 609 16.88 -19.39 0.25
N LEU A 610 17.71 -20.43 0.12
CA LEU A 610 17.76 -21.23 -1.10
C LEU A 610 16.44 -21.98 -1.32
N THR A 611 15.88 -22.57 -0.26
CA THR A 611 14.56 -23.26 -0.32
C THR A 611 13.46 -22.29 -0.69
N TRP A 612 13.36 -21.15 -0.02
CA TRP A 612 12.38 -20.11 -0.29
C TRP A 612 12.45 -19.58 -1.72
N TRP A 613 13.68 -19.38 -2.23
CA TRP A 613 13.92 -18.88 -3.58
C TRP A 613 13.59 -19.94 -4.63
N ALA A 614 14.02 -21.20 -4.43
CA ALA A 614 13.80 -22.29 -5.37
C ALA A 614 12.31 -22.57 -5.63
N ASP A 615 11.47 -22.47 -4.59
CA ASP A 615 10.01 -22.60 -4.70
C ASP A 615 9.40 -21.50 -5.60
N ARG A 616 9.97 -20.30 -5.58
CA ARG A 616 9.49 -19.15 -6.33
C ARG A 616 10.09 -19.03 -7.73
N ALA A 617 11.38 -19.30 -7.86
CA ALA A 617 12.09 -19.34 -9.14
C ALA A 617 11.74 -20.60 -9.95
N GLY A 618 11.43 -21.69 -9.27
CA GLY A 618 11.05 -22.95 -9.90
C GLY A 618 9.67 -22.96 -10.56
N ALA A 619 8.85 -21.94 -10.32
CA ALA A 619 7.62 -21.69 -11.07
C ALA A 619 7.87 -21.04 -12.45
N LEU A 620 9.07 -21.20 -13.03
CA LEU A 620 9.34 -20.87 -14.43
C LEU A 620 8.37 -21.66 -15.30
N ARG A 621 7.38 -20.96 -15.84
CA ARG A 621 6.27 -21.50 -16.62
C ARG A 621 6.68 -21.73 -18.06
#